data_97ac976d6cbeebb3abf3e1da27c286db
#
_entry.id   97ac976d6cbeebb3abf3e1da27c286db
#
_cell.length_a   1.000
_cell.length_b   1.000
_cell.length_c   1.000
_cell.angle_alpha   90.00
_cell.angle_beta   90.00
_cell.angle_gamma   90.00
#
_symmetry.space_group_name_H-M   'P 1'
#
loop_
_entity.id
_entity.type
_entity.pdbx_description
1 polymer ?
#
loop_
_entity_poly.entity_id
_entity_poly.type
_entity_poly.pdbx_seq_one_letter_code
_entity_poly.pdbx_strand_id
1 'polypeptide(L)'
;MSIWEYANPKKFMQTSGFLLPWVTGLSVLTLVVGLVWGFFLTPDADKFGSTVKIIYLHVPAAMMAISAWTMMLVTSLIWLIRRHHVSALAAKAAAPIGLMFTVIGLVTGAIWGQPMWGTWWAWDPRLTSFLILALFYLGYIALWE
;
A
#
# COMPACT_ATOMS: atom_id res chain seq x y z
N MET A 1 -10.24 29.50 3.65
CA MET A 1 -9.74 28.47 4.57
C MET A 1 -8.37 28.02 4.08
N SER A 2 -7.33 28.17 4.89
CA SER A 2 -5.98 27.70 4.54
C SER A 2 -5.87 26.22 4.85
N ILE A 3 -5.24 25.43 3.93
CA ILE A 3 -4.93 24.02 4.18
C ILE A 3 -4.12 23.80 5.47
N TRP A 4 -3.39 24.82 5.92
CA TRP A 4 -2.63 24.80 7.16
C TRP A 4 -3.51 24.78 8.45
N GLU A 5 -4.81 25.04 8.34
CA GLU A 5 -5.72 24.87 9.47
C GLU A 5 -5.87 23.39 9.87
N TYR A 6 -5.71 22.48 8.90
CA TYR A 6 -5.71 21.03 9.17
C TYR A 6 -4.39 20.53 9.78
N ALA A 7 -3.39 21.38 9.83
CA ALA A 7 -2.16 21.14 10.59
C ALA A 7 -2.38 21.20 12.11
N ASN A 8 -3.52 21.75 12.57
CA ASN A 8 -3.92 21.72 13.98
C ASN A 8 -4.41 20.30 14.36
N PRO A 9 -3.76 19.61 15.32
CA PRO A 9 -4.11 18.23 15.71
C PRO A 9 -5.59 18.10 16.12
N LYS A 10 -6.15 19.07 16.81
CA LYS A 10 -7.57 19.05 17.25
C LYS A 10 -8.52 19.05 16.06
N LYS A 11 -8.28 19.92 15.07
CA LYS A 11 -9.11 20.01 13.86
C LYS A 11 -8.95 18.76 13.00
N PHE A 12 -7.72 18.25 12.90
CA PHE A 12 -7.45 16.99 12.21
C PHE A 12 -8.23 15.83 12.81
N MET A 13 -8.20 15.66 14.15
CA MET A 13 -8.92 14.59 14.85
C MET A 13 -10.45 14.71 14.71
N GLN A 14 -10.99 15.92 14.72
CA GLN A 14 -12.43 16.12 14.48
C GLN A 14 -12.83 15.73 13.06
N THR A 15 -12.08 16.18 12.06
CA THR A 15 -12.37 15.90 10.65
C THR A 15 -12.18 14.42 10.32
N SER A 16 -11.08 13.83 10.79
CA SER A 16 -10.81 12.41 10.57
C SER A 16 -11.84 11.52 11.28
N GLY A 17 -12.23 11.85 12.51
CA GLY A 17 -13.28 11.12 13.24
C GLY A 17 -14.63 11.12 12.52
N PHE A 18 -14.98 12.20 11.85
CA PHE A 18 -16.18 12.28 11.02
C PHE A 18 -16.07 11.48 9.71
N LEU A 19 -14.91 11.58 9.04
CA LEU A 19 -14.70 10.94 7.73
C LEU A 19 -14.39 9.44 7.82
N LEU A 20 -13.73 9.01 8.89
CA LEU A 20 -13.22 7.64 9.03
C LEU A 20 -14.30 6.56 8.85
N PRO A 21 -15.49 6.60 9.47
CA PRO A 21 -16.50 5.57 9.28
C PRO A 21 -16.99 5.48 7.82
N TRP A 22 -17.12 6.60 7.13
CA TRP A 22 -17.53 6.64 5.73
C TRP A 22 -16.46 6.08 4.81
N VAL A 23 -15.21 6.50 5.00
CA VAL A 23 -14.06 5.99 4.22
C VAL A 23 -13.88 4.49 4.46
N THR A 24 -13.98 4.04 5.71
CA THR A 24 -13.86 2.61 6.04
C THR A 24 -14.99 1.81 5.41
N GLY A 25 -16.23 2.23 5.55
CA GLY A 25 -17.37 1.54 4.95
C GLY A 25 -17.27 1.44 3.42
N LEU A 26 -16.90 2.55 2.76
CA LEU A 26 -16.72 2.57 1.31
C LEU A 26 -15.53 1.69 0.88
N SER A 27 -14.42 1.72 1.62
CA SER A 27 -13.24 0.89 1.33
C SER A 27 -13.55 -0.60 1.46
N VAL A 28 -14.25 -1.00 2.52
CA VAL A 28 -14.66 -2.41 2.70
C VAL A 28 -15.62 -2.84 1.59
N LEU A 29 -16.62 -2.02 1.26
CA LEU A 29 -17.58 -2.32 0.21
C LEU A 29 -16.87 -2.50 -1.16
N THR A 30 -16.03 -1.53 -1.54
CA THR A 30 -15.33 -1.59 -2.84
C THR A 30 -14.32 -2.73 -2.89
N LEU A 31 -13.65 -3.04 -1.79
CA LEU A 31 -12.73 -4.17 -1.70
C LEU A 31 -13.48 -5.50 -1.87
N VAL A 32 -14.59 -5.70 -1.16
CA VAL A 32 -15.40 -6.92 -1.26
C VAL A 32 -15.96 -7.07 -2.69
N VAL A 33 -16.55 -6.02 -3.24
CA VAL A 33 -17.09 -6.04 -4.61
C VAL A 33 -15.98 -6.33 -5.62
N GLY A 34 -14.82 -5.66 -5.50
CA GLY A 34 -13.69 -5.84 -6.40
C GLY A 34 -13.10 -7.25 -6.35
N LEU A 35 -12.95 -7.83 -5.16
CA LEU A 35 -12.46 -9.20 -5.00
C LEU A 35 -13.47 -10.24 -5.50
N VAL A 36 -14.74 -10.09 -5.15
CA VAL A 36 -15.79 -11.00 -5.65
C VAL A 36 -15.89 -10.94 -7.18
N TRP A 37 -15.90 -9.76 -7.74
CA TRP A 37 -15.91 -9.58 -9.19
C TRP A 37 -14.67 -10.21 -9.85
N GLY A 38 -13.48 -9.83 -9.36
CA GLY A 38 -12.21 -10.27 -9.92
C GLY A 38 -12.01 -11.79 -9.86
N PHE A 39 -12.31 -12.43 -8.72
CA PHE A 39 -12.04 -13.85 -8.54
C PHE A 39 -13.14 -14.76 -9.07
N PHE A 40 -14.40 -14.35 -9.00
CA PHE A 40 -15.54 -15.24 -9.28
C PHE A 40 -16.28 -14.89 -10.58
N LEU A 41 -16.30 -13.63 -11.03
CA LEU A 41 -17.10 -13.20 -12.16
C LEU A 41 -16.29 -12.93 -13.43
N THR A 42 -14.94 -12.88 -13.35
CA THR A 42 -14.10 -12.73 -14.55
C THR A 42 -13.73 -14.09 -15.13
N PRO A 43 -13.67 -14.21 -16.47
CA PRO A 43 -13.25 -15.46 -17.12
C PRO A 43 -11.78 -15.78 -16.82
N ASP A 44 -11.44 -17.04 -16.92
CA ASP A 44 -10.06 -17.49 -16.89
C ASP A 44 -9.32 -17.12 -18.20
N ALA A 45 -8.01 -16.95 -18.13
CA ALA A 45 -7.20 -16.67 -19.32
C ALA A 45 -6.83 -17.98 -20.05
N ASP A 46 -6.85 -17.94 -21.39
CA ASP A 46 -6.55 -19.12 -22.22
C ASP A 46 -5.18 -19.75 -21.92
N LYS A 47 -4.18 -18.93 -21.62
CA LYS A 47 -2.80 -19.41 -21.41
C LYS A 47 -2.49 -19.75 -19.96
N PHE A 48 -3.07 -19.05 -18.98
CA PHE A 48 -2.69 -19.12 -17.56
C PHE A 48 -3.82 -19.59 -16.65
N GLY A 49 -4.99 -19.91 -17.22
CA GLY A 49 -6.15 -20.34 -16.47
C GLY A 49 -6.59 -19.31 -15.39
N SER A 50 -7.02 -19.83 -14.27
CA SER A 50 -7.47 -19.01 -13.13
C SER A 50 -6.34 -18.25 -12.42
N THR A 51 -5.07 -18.61 -12.65
CA THR A 51 -3.91 -17.97 -12.00
C THR A 51 -3.81 -16.48 -12.35
N VAL A 52 -4.33 -16.07 -13.53
CA VAL A 52 -4.37 -14.65 -13.93
C VAL A 52 -5.12 -13.78 -12.92
N LYS A 53 -6.10 -14.34 -12.20
CA LYS A 53 -6.96 -13.59 -11.26
C LYS A 53 -6.19 -13.02 -10.08
N ILE A 54 -4.98 -13.49 -9.80
CA ILE A 54 -4.10 -12.91 -8.76
C ILE A 54 -3.78 -11.43 -9.03
N ILE A 55 -3.90 -10.97 -10.28
CA ILE A 55 -3.68 -9.57 -10.67
C ILE A 55 -4.61 -8.62 -9.90
N TYR A 56 -5.83 -9.06 -9.57
CA TYR A 56 -6.82 -8.26 -8.83
C TYR A 56 -6.43 -8.01 -7.37
N LEU A 57 -5.50 -8.79 -6.84
CA LEU A 57 -4.91 -8.56 -5.52
C LEU A 57 -3.51 -7.96 -5.65
N HIS A 58 -2.69 -8.48 -6.57
CA HIS A 58 -1.29 -8.10 -6.76
C HIS A 58 -1.14 -6.62 -7.15
N VAL A 59 -1.83 -6.20 -8.21
CA VAL A 59 -1.67 -4.82 -8.73
C VAL A 59 -2.13 -3.76 -7.72
N PRO A 60 -3.32 -3.86 -7.10
CA PRO A 60 -3.70 -2.92 -6.06
C PRO A 60 -2.72 -2.90 -4.87
N ALA A 61 -2.23 -4.06 -4.42
CA ALA A 61 -1.26 -4.12 -3.33
C ALA A 61 0.06 -3.44 -3.70
N ALA A 62 0.58 -3.68 -4.91
CA ALA A 62 1.79 -3.02 -5.40
C ALA A 62 1.63 -1.50 -5.49
N MET A 63 0.48 -1.03 -6.00
CA MET A 63 0.19 0.41 -6.07
C MET A 63 0.06 1.03 -4.69
N MET A 64 -0.58 0.35 -3.73
CA MET A 64 -0.69 0.83 -2.35
C MET A 64 0.67 0.88 -1.65
N ALA A 65 1.55 -0.08 -1.88
CA ALA A 65 2.92 -0.06 -1.36
C ALA A 65 3.68 1.19 -1.84
N ILE A 66 3.65 1.48 -3.15
CA ILE A 66 4.31 2.65 -3.74
C ILE A 66 3.66 3.95 -3.25
N SER A 67 2.32 3.99 -3.15
CA SER A 67 1.59 5.17 -2.68
C SER A 67 1.91 5.50 -1.23
N ALA A 68 1.99 4.49 -0.35
CA ALA A 68 2.39 4.68 1.04
C ALA A 68 3.84 5.21 1.15
N TRP A 69 4.76 4.70 0.32
CA TRP A 69 6.13 5.20 0.26
C TRP A 69 6.19 6.68 -0.18
N THR A 70 5.43 7.01 -1.22
CA THR A 70 5.31 8.40 -1.71
C THR A 70 4.72 9.32 -0.63
N MET A 71 3.69 8.87 0.08
CA MET A 71 3.13 9.61 1.21
C MET A 71 4.16 9.83 2.31
N MET A 72 4.95 8.81 2.66
CA MET A 72 6.04 8.94 3.64
C MET A 72 7.10 9.94 3.19
N LEU A 73 7.49 9.92 1.91
CA LEU A 73 8.43 10.89 1.35
C LEU A 73 7.90 12.31 1.52
N VAL A 74 6.67 12.58 1.06
CA VAL A 74 6.07 13.92 1.12
C VAL A 74 5.93 14.40 2.56
N THR A 75 5.40 13.56 3.46
CA THR A 75 5.18 13.92 4.86
C THR A 75 6.48 14.09 5.63
N SER A 76 7.52 13.31 5.33
CA SER A 76 8.86 13.47 5.90
C SER A 76 9.53 14.76 5.43
N LEU A 77 9.38 15.12 4.15
CA LEU A 77 9.86 16.42 3.63
C LEU A 77 9.16 17.61 4.30
N ILE A 78 7.85 17.53 4.48
CA ILE A 78 7.10 18.57 5.20
C ILE A 78 7.61 18.68 6.65
N TRP A 79 7.85 17.57 7.33
CA TRP A 79 8.42 17.60 8.67
C TRP A 79 9.82 18.21 8.68
N LEU A 80 10.66 17.83 7.75
CA LEU A 80 12.05 18.32 7.66
C LEU A 80 12.11 19.84 7.45
N ILE A 81 11.26 20.37 6.55
CA ILE A 81 11.25 21.78 6.15
C ILE A 81 10.48 22.64 7.15
N ARG A 82 9.32 22.16 7.62
CA ARG A 82 8.37 22.93 8.44
C ARG A 82 8.33 22.52 9.90
N ARG A 83 9.04 21.45 10.29
CA ARG A 83 9.00 20.87 11.65
C ARG A 83 7.59 20.55 12.13
N HIS A 84 6.73 20.11 11.20
CA HIS A 84 5.33 19.87 11.45
C HIS A 84 5.10 18.47 12.03
N HIS A 85 4.76 18.36 13.32
CA HIS A 85 4.68 17.09 14.06
C HIS A 85 3.64 16.10 13.49
N VAL A 86 2.47 16.59 13.03
CA VAL A 86 1.44 15.70 12.46
C VAL A 86 1.95 15.01 11.19
N SER A 87 2.79 15.68 10.39
CA SER A 87 3.40 15.07 9.20
C SER A 87 4.36 13.93 9.58
N ALA A 88 5.15 14.10 10.66
CA ALA A 88 6.02 13.02 11.15
C ALA A 88 5.19 11.80 11.60
N LEU A 89 4.10 12.03 12.33
CA LEU A 89 3.19 10.96 12.77
C LEU A 89 2.49 10.29 11.58
N ALA A 90 2.14 11.03 10.54
CA ALA A 90 1.55 10.49 9.32
C ALA A 90 2.54 9.55 8.60
N ALA A 91 3.82 9.94 8.48
CA ALA A 91 4.87 9.07 7.92
C ALA A 91 5.04 7.80 8.76
N LYS A 92 5.10 7.94 10.11
CA LYS A 92 5.19 6.79 11.01
C LYS A 92 4.00 5.83 10.86
N ALA A 93 2.78 6.34 10.76
CA ALA A 93 1.57 5.53 10.61
C ALA A 93 1.48 4.84 9.23
N ALA A 94 2.02 5.46 8.17
CA ALA A 94 2.01 4.89 6.83
C ALA A 94 3.00 3.73 6.66
N ALA A 95 4.10 3.69 7.41
CA ALA A 95 5.16 2.70 7.23
C ALA A 95 4.71 1.25 7.41
N PRO A 96 4.03 0.83 8.50
CA PRO A 96 3.57 -0.55 8.65
C PRO A 96 2.51 -0.93 7.61
N ILE A 97 1.68 0.01 7.17
CA ILE A 97 0.69 -0.21 6.12
C ILE A 97 1.40 -0.47 4.78
N GLY A 98 2.39 0.37 4.44
CA GLY A 98 3.20 0.20 3.24
C GLY A 98 3.98 -1.12 3.23
N LEU A 99 4.56 -1.51 4.37
CA LEU A 99 5.23 -2.79 4.52
C LEU A 99 4.27 -3.96 4.28
N MET A 100 3.08 -3.93 4.87
CA MET A 100 2.07 -4.98 4.68
C MET A 100 1.73 -5.15 3.20
N PHE A 101 1.43 -4.06 2.49
CA PHE A 101 1.14 -4.12 1.05
C PHE A 101 2.35 -4.56 0.22
N THR A 102 3.57 -4.19 0.62
CA THR A 102 4.79 -4.65 -0.04
C THR A 102 4.96 -6.16 0.10
N VAL A 103 4.70 -6.73 1.28
CA VAL A 103 4.74 -8.19 1.52
C VAL A 103 3.66 -8.90 0.69
N ILE A 104 2.43 -8.38 0.66
CA ILE A 104 1.37 -8.92 -0.20
C ILE A 104 1.81 -8.89 -1.67
N GLY A 105 2.40 -7.78 -2.13
CA GLY A 105 2.93 -7.64 -3.48
C GLY A 105 4.03 -8.66 -3.81
N LEU A 106 4.98 -8.88 -2.88
CA LEU A 106 6.05 -9.88 -3.04
C LEU A 106 5.49 -11.31 -3.10
N VAL A 107 4.64 -11.69 -2.16
CA VAL A 107 4.05 -13.04 -2.11
C VAL A 107 3.20 -13.33 -3.36
N THR A 108 2.32 -12.41 -3.72
CA THR A 108 1.47 -12.56 -4.90
C THR A 108 2.27 -12.51 -6.20
N GLY A 109 3.35 -11.72 -6.23
CA GLY A 109 4.30 -11.68 -7.34
C GLY A 109 5.06 -13.00 -7.52
N ALA A 110 5.48 -13.64 -6.43
CA ALA A 110 6.10 -14.97 -6.45
C ALA A 110 5.12 -16.04 -6.94
N ILE A 111 3.87 -16.03 -6.45
CA ILE A 111 2.82 -16.97 -6.90
C ILE A 111 2.52 -16.78 -8.38
N TRP A 112 2.48 -15.56 -8.88
CA TRP A 112 2.32 -15.26 -10.30
C TRP A 112 3.55 -15.67 -11.12
N GLY A 113 4.75 -15.52 -10.56
CA GLY A 113 6.02 -15.84 -11.22
C GLY A 113 6.17 -17.32 -11.55
N GLN A 114 5.70 -18.21 -10.70
CA GLN A 114 5.86 -19.64 -10.86
C GLN A 114 5.28 -20.18 -12.17
N PRO A 115 4.02 -19.94 -12.56
CA PRO A 115 3.50 -20.40 -13.86
C PRO A 115 4.05 -19.61 -15.05
N MET A 116 4.58 -18.40 -14.85
CA MET A 116 5.11 -17.57 -15.92
C MET A 116 6.54 -17.91 -16.30
N TRP A 117 7.40 -18.19 -15.30
CA TRP A 117 8.86 -18.36 -15.47
C TRP A 117 9.39 -19.68 -14.92
N GLY A 118 8.53 -20.54 -14.37
CA GLY A 118 8.91 -21.84 -13.79
C GLY A 118 9.60 -21.73 -12.43
N THR A 119 9.66 -20.55 -11.82
CA THR A 119 10.29 -20.33 -10.52
C THR A 119 9.49 -19.35 -9.67
N TRP A 120 9.49 -19.58 -8.34
CA TRP A 120 8.86 -18.68 -7.37
C TRP A 120 9.59 -17.36 -7.20
N TRP A 121 10.89 -17.34 -7.49
CA TRP A 121 11.72 -16.16 -7.36
C TRP A 121 12.66 -16.01 -8.55
N ALA A 122 12.65 -14.85 -9.15
CA ALA A 122 13.64 -14.42 -10.12
C ALA A 122 14.27 -13.11 -9.66
N TRP A 123 15.58 -12.98 -9.79
CA TRP A 123 16.31 -11.74 -9.49
C TRP A 123 16.12 -10.73 -10.62
N ASP A 124 14.87 -10.48 -10.97
CA ASP A 124 14.51 -9.42 -11.92
C ASP A 124 14.36 -8.06 -11.20
N PRO A 125 14.41 -6.94 -11.93
CA PRO A 125 14.30 -5.62 -11.32
C PRO A 125 13.01 -5.39 -10.53
N ARG A 126 11.90 -6.03 -10.88
CA ARG A 126 10.59 -5.86 -10.23
C ARG A 126 10.58 -6.48 -8.84
N LEU A 127 10.87 -7.77 -8.75
CA LEU A 127 10.89 -8.47 -7.45
C LEU A 127 12.00 -7.93 -6.55
N THR A 128 13.20 -7.67 -7.13
CA THR A 128 14.33 -7.13 -6.38
C THR A 128 14.04 -5.73 -5.83
N SER A 129 13.43 -4.83 -6.62
CA SER A 129 13.10 -3.48 -6.13
C SER A 129 12.03 -3.51 -5.05
N PHE A 130 11.04 -4.41 -5.13
CA PHE A 130 10.04 -4.57 -4.06
C PHE A 130 10.64 -5.16 -2.79
N LEU A 131 11.61 -6.09 -2.90
CA LEU A 131 12.35 -6.57 -1.74
C LEU A 131 13.14 -5.44 -1.06
N ILE A 132 13.84 -4.63 -1.86
CA ILE A 132 14.56 -3.45 -1.34
C ILE A 132 13.58 -2.47 -0.67
N LEU A 133 12.41 -2.24 -1.27
CA LEU A 133 11.36 -1.40 -0.69
C LEU A 133 10.89 -1.95 0.67
N ALA A 134 10.71 -3.28 0.81
CA ALA A 134 10.38 -3.90 2.09
C ALA A 134 11.47 -3.66 3.14
N LEU A 135 12.75 -3.78 2.76
CA LEU A 135 13.88 -3.50 3.66
C LEU A 135 13.92 -2.04 4.10
N PHE A 136 13.60 -1.10 3.22
CA PHE A 136 13.49 0.31 3.58
C PHE A 136 12.34 0.59 4.54
N TYR A 137 11.19 -0.05 4.36
CA TYR A 137 10.09 0.04 5.32
C TYR A 137 10.48 -0.50 6.69
N LEU A 138 11.12 -1.68 6.72
CA LEU A 138 11.61 -2.29 7.98
C LEU A 138 12.64 -1.39 8.67
N GLY A 139 13.61 -0.86 7.92
CA GLY A 139 14.60 0.07 8.45
C GLY A 139 13.97 1.34 9.01
N TYR A 140 12.99 1.91 8.31
CA TYR A 140 12.27 3.09 8.79
C TYR A 140 11.50 2.81 10.08
N ILE A 141 10.81 1.67 10.17
CA ILE A 141 10.07 1.27 11.38
C ILE A 141 11.03 1.08 12.54
N ALA A 142 12.15 0.38 12.33
CA ALA A 142 13.16 0.13 13.38
C ALA A 142 13.80 1.40 13.93
N LEU A 143 13.89 2.47 13.12
CA LEU A 143 14.41 3.76 13.57
C LEU A 143 13.43 4.57 14.44
N TRP A 144 12.18 4.16 14.52
CA TRP A 144 11.16 4.81 15.34
C TRP A 144 10.95 4.13 16.71
N GLU A 145 11.53 2.97 16.93
CA GLU A 145 11.55 2.25 18.22
C GLU A 145 12.69 2.76 19.11
#